data_8bf0379c66cd59951fa05178c2e786db
#
_entry.id   8bf0379c66cd59951fa05178c2e786db
#
_cell.length_a   1.000
_cell.length_b   1.000
_cell.length_c   1.000
_cell.angle_alpha   90.00
_cell.angle_beta   90.00
_cell.angle_gamma   90.00
#
_symmetry.space_group_name_H-M   'P 1'
#
loop_
_entity.id
_entity.type
_entity.pdbx_description
1 polymer ?
#
loop_
_entity_poly.entity_id
_entity_poly.type
_entity_poly.pdbx_seq_one_letter_code
_entity_poly.pdbx_strand_id
1 'polypeptide(L)'
;PPQKPVTIGIGDRAVTIGGEEVLMRHQLTFYNQTALFVEIADDDPDLGDLVKYISELKIERMGDVLTLNGIALRNVSGDKDQFKLAAKKLTELSNLPVMLCSFNTEILLAAAEEIKDKKPLLYAVTKDTWEQIGKFAIQNNLPIVIVSSNLDELMSLSATMQKYGVKEIVLDSGTYFGSGNLSVTYDNIMQLRTGAINKEDVNACWPVIGVPAAYWNQVKIGDEKELWEHQYQEVIMGAVMESIDINLIVLHTGQKKEEIWALLALMTLRQSLFSDPRIYPAVDAGIYKIGEP
;
A
#
# COMPACT_ATOMS: atom_id res chain seq x y z
N PRO A 1 -4.51 -16.76 14.41
CA PRO A 1 -4.00 -17.28 13.16
C PRO A 1 -3.00 -16.30 12.55
N PRO A 2 -2.03 -16.79 11.74
CA PRO A 2 -1.16 -15.91 11.00
C PRO A 2 -1.97 -14.96 10.11
N GLN A 3 -1.38 -13.85 9.77
CA GLN A 3 -1.99 -12.87 8.87
C GLN A 3 -2.28 -13.52 7.51
N LYS A 4 -3.45 -13.32 6.96
CA LYS A 4 -3.81 -13.86 5.65
C LYS A 4 -3.12 -13.10 4.54
N PRO A 5 -2.62 -13.77 3.48
CA PRO A 5 -2.10 -13.08 2.32
C PRO A 5 -3.22 -12.50 1.45
N VAL A 6 -2.93 -11.38 0.80
CA VAL A 6 -3.78 -10.74 -0.22
C VAL A 6 -2.92 -10.47 -1.45
N THR A 7 -3.43 -10.86 -2.62
CA THR A 7 -2.72 -10.67 -3.90
C THR A 7 -3.41 -9.64 -4.76
N ILE A 8 -2.66 -8.61 -5.17
CA ILE A 8 -3.11 -7.50 -6.01
C ILE A 8 -2.44 -7.64 -7.38
N GLY A 9 -3.19 -7.46 -8.45
CA GLY A 9 -2.67 -7.62 -9.80
C GLY A 9 -2.67 -9.06 -10.28
N ILE A 10 -2.10 -9.28 -11.46
CA ILE A 10 -1.99 -10.58 -12.14
C ILE A 10 -0.60 -10.77 -12.76
N GLY A 11 -0.24 -12.02 -13.06
CA GLY A 11 1.02 -12.34 -13.74
C GLY A 11 2.27 -12.06 -12.90
N ASP A 12 3.40 -11.86 -13.56
CA ASP A 12 4.72 -11.73 -12.93
C ASP A 12 4.89 -10.44 -12.11
N ARG A 13 4.01 -9.47 -12.30
CA ARG A 13 4.03 -8.21 -11.54
C ARG A 13 3.03 -8.18 -10.39
N ALA A 14 2.22 -9.24 -10.22
CA ALA A 14 1.33 -9.32 -9.06
C ALA A 14 2.12 -9.20 -7.75
N VAL A 15 1.55 -8.48 -6.78
CA VAL A 15 2.14 -8.33 -5.46
C VAL A 15 1.28 -9.02 -4.42
N THR A 16 1.91 -9.82 -3.56
CA THR A 16 1.26 -10.42 -2.40
C THR A 16 1.72 -9.68 -1.15
N ILE A 17 0.78 -9.28 -0.31
CA ILE A 17 1.00 -8.60 0.97
C ILE A 17 0.41 -9.42 2.11
N GLY A 18 0.93 -9.25 3.32
CA GLY A 18 0.52 -10.02 4.49
C GLY A 18 1.09 -11.43 4.51
N GLY A 19 0.42 -12.33 5.19
CA GLY A 19 0.88 -13.72 5.35
C GLY A 19 1.84 -13.92 6.51
N GLU A 20 2.05 -12.91 7.35
CA GLU A 20 3.04 -12.94 8.42
C GLU A 20 2.59 -13.81 9.59
N GLU A 21 3.53 -14.59 10.14
CA GLU A 21 3.29 -15.53 11.24
C GLU A 21 3.78 -14.99 12.59
N VAL A 22 4.63 -13.98 12.59
CA VAL A 22 5.24 -13.39 13.79
C VAL A 22 5.02 -11.89 13.84
N LEU A 23 4.96 -11.36 15.06
CA LEU A 23 4.75 -9.92 15.26
C LEU A 23 5.98 -9.10 14.87
N MET A 24 7.16 -9.62 15.22
CA MET A 24 8.43 -8.94 14.97
C MET A 24 9.33 -9.78 14.06
N ARG A 25 9.90 -9.16 13.06
CA ARG A 25 10.71 -9.80 12.03
C ARG A 25 11.93 -10.58 12.57
N HIS A 26 12.50 -10.17 13.69
CA HIS A 26 13.61 -10.90 14.30
C HIS A 26 13.24 -12.26 14.90
N GLN A 27 11.95 -12.54 15.07
CA GLN A 27 11.46 -13.83 15.56
C GLN A 27 11.49 -14.88 14.45
N LEU A 28 11.12 -14.46 13.25
CA LEU A 28 11.15 -15.24 12.02
C LEU A 28 11.19 -14.27 10.84
N THR A 29 11.75 -14.67 9.70
CA THR A 29 11.73 -13.88 8.47
C THR A 29 10.30 -13.63 8.00
N PHE A 30 10.00 -12.40 7.62
CA PHE A 30 8.74 -12.07 6.94
C PHE A 30 8.77 -12.59 5.51
N TYR A 31 7.63 -13.10 5.05
CA TYR A 31 7.51 -13.68 3.72
C TYR A 31 7.33 -12.64 2.62
N ASN A 32 6.61 -11.56 2.92
CA ASN A 32 6.29 -10.53 1.96
C ASN A 32 6.79 -9.17 2.45
N GLN A 33 7.53 -8.48 1.57
CA GLN A 33 7.99 -7.11 1.85
C GLN A 33 6.81 -6.14 1.83
N THR A 34 6.94 -5.02 2.55
CA THR A 34 6.01 -3.90 2.43
C THR A 34 5.90 -3.47 0.97
N ALA A 35 4.69 -3.47 0.43
CA ALA A 35 4.45 -2.99 -0.92
C ALA A 35 4.41 -1.47 -0.94
N LEU A 36 5.14 -0.85 -1.89
CA LEU A 36 5.17 0.59 -2.11
C LEU A 36 4.38 0.94 -3.37
N PHE A 37 3.30 1.68 -3.20
CA PHE A 37 2.48 2.23 -4.28
C PHE A 37 2.66 3.74 -4.32
N VAL A 38 2.63 4.31 -5.53
CA VAL A 38 2.61 5.76 -5.73
C VAL A 38 1.26 6.16 -6.29
N GLU A 39 0.63 7.19 -5.70
CA GLU A 39 -0.65 7.67 -6.21
C GLU A 39 -0.48 8.55 -7.44
N ILE A 40 -1.48 8.53 -8.32
CA ILE A 40 -1.64 9.45 -9.45
C ILE A 40 -3.11 9.89 -9.47
N ALA A 41 -3.35 11.19 -9.71
CA ALA A 41 -4.70 11.71 -9.91
C ALA A 41 -5.25 11.30 -11.29
N ASP A 42 -6.55 11.03 -11.37
CA ASP A 42 -7.21 10.62 -12.63
C ASP A 42 -7.28 11.76 -13.66
N ASP A 43 -7.20 13.00 -13.22
CA ASP A 43 -7.21 14.23 -14.03
C ASP A 43 -5.83 14.84 -14.26
N ASP A 44 -4.75 14.14 -13.85
CA ASP A 44 -3.40 14.62 -14.07
C ASP A 44 -3.09 14.66 -15.58
N PRO A 45 -2.71 15.85 -16.12
CA PRO A 45 -2.40 16.00 -17.56
C PRO A 45 -1.23 15.12 -18.00
N ASP A 46 -0.28 14.84 -17.11
CA ASP A 46 0.92 14.06 -17.37
C ASP A 46 0.77 12.58 -16.98
N LEU A 47 -0.45 12.10 -16.67
CA LEU A 47 -0.72 10.73 -16.21
C LEU A 47 0.05 9.66 -17.00
N GLY A 48 0.10 9.78 -18.32
CA GLY A 48 0.80 8.80 -19.16
C GLY A 48 2.31 8.73 -18.91
N ASP A 49 2.95 9.88 -18.72
CA ASP A 49 4.40 9.97 -18.47
C ASP A 49 4.74 9.56 -17.03
N LEU A 50 3.87 9.90 -16.06
CA LEU A 50 4.00 9.45 -14.67
C LEU A 50 3.88 7.93 -14.57
N VAL A 51 2.89 7.32 -15.22
CA VAL A 51 2.72 5.86 -15.26
C VAL A 51 3.96 5.17 -15.83
N LYS A 52 4.52 5.67 -16.94
CA LYS A 52 5.74 5.12 -17.54
C LYS A 52 6.93 5.24 -16.59
N TYR A 53 7.15 6.43 -16.02
CA TYR A 53 8.25 6.67 -15.08
C TYR A 53 8.19 5.71 -13.90
N ILE A 54 7.03 5.59 -13.23
CA ILE A 54 6.84 4.71 -12.08
C ILE A 54 7.05 3.24 -12.45
N SER A 55 6.57 2.83 -13.62
CA SER A 55 6.64 1.44 -14.08
C SER A 55 8.05 1.01 -14.48
N GLU A 56 8.84 1.93 -15.01
CA GLU A 56 10.21 1.69 -15.49
C GLU A 56 11.27 1.94 -14.43
N LEU A 57 10.90 2.54 -13.28
CA LEU A 57 11.84 2.85 -12.21
C LEU A 57 12.52 1.59 -11.69
N LYS A 58 13.84 1.55 -11.83
CA LYS A 58 14.73 0.51 -11.34
C LYS A 58 15.96 1.14 -10.71
N ILE A 59 16.25 0.76 -9.48
CA ILE A 59 17.41 1.23 -8.75
C ILE A 59 18.25 0.03 -8.35
N GLU A 60 19.44 -0.11 -8.91
CA GLU A 60 20.39 -1.14 -8.52
C GLU A 60 21.06 -0.76 -7.21
N ARG A 61 20.96 -1.63 -6.21
CA ARG A 61 21.58 -1.40 -4.91
C ARG A 61 21.96 -2.73 -4.26
N MET A 62 23.24 -2.88 -3.93
CA MET A 62 23.80 -4.03 -3.21
C MET A 62 23.41 -5.40 -3.83
N GLY A 63 23.43 -5.47 -5.16
CA GLY A 63 23.11 -6.71 -5.89
C GLY A 63 21.64 -6.94 -6.18
N ASP A 64 20.74 -6.12 -5.63
CA ASP A 64 19.30 -6.18 -5.89
C ASP A 64 18.85 -5.07 -6.83
N VAL A 65 17.75 -5.31 -7.53
CA VAL A 65 17.02 -4.31 -8.32
C VAL A 65 15.76 -3.89 -7.57
N LEU A 66 15.79 -2.70 -7.01
CA LEU A 66 14.65 -2.12 -6.31
C LEU A 66 13.63 -1.56 -7.29
N THR A 67 12.36 -1.88 -7.10
CA THR A 67 11.24 -1.44 -7.93
C THR A 67 10.03 -1.05 -7.08
N LEU A 68 9.12 -0.27 -7.66
CA LEU A 68 7.80 -0.02 -7.08
C LEU A 68 6.87 -1.22 -7.32
N ASN A 69 5.89 -1.39 -6.45
CA ASN A 69 4.98 -2.54 -6.46
C ASN A 69 3.65 -2.23 -7.15
N GLY A 70 3.25 -0.97 -7.25
CA GLY A 70 1.97 -0.63 -7.86
C GLY A 70 1.70 0.86 -7.95
N ILE A 71 0.54 1.18 -8.52
CA ILE A 71 0.04 2.54 -8.70
C ILE A 71 -1.35 2.64 -8.05
N ALA A 72 -1.55 3.68 -7.24
CA ALA A 72 -2.84 4.04 -6.68
C ALA A 72 -3.47 5.15 -7.55
N LEU A 73 -4.48 4.81 -8.34
CA LEU A 73 -5.21 5.79 -9.13
C LEU A 73 -6.29 6.44 -8.27
N ARG A 74 -6.15 7.74 -8.00
CA ARG A 74 -7.06 8.50 -7.14
C ARG A 74 -8.06 9.29 -7.96
N ASN A 75 -9.35 9.11 -7.67
CA ASN A 75 -10.41 9.91 -8.24
C ASN A 75 -10.43 11.31 -7.61
N VAL A 76 -9.96 12.30 -8.36
CA VAL A 76 -9.93 13.72 -8.01
C VAL A 76 -10.97 14.48 -8.82
N SER A 77 -11.16 14.10 -10.08
CA SER A 77 -12.11 14.74 -11.00
C SER A 77 -13.57 14.68 -10.51
N GLY A 78 -13.92 13.66 -9.74
CA GLY A 78 -15.32 13.37 -9.40
C GLY A 78 -16.15 12.92 -10.61
N ASP A 79 -15.52 12.72 -11.76
CA ASP A 79 -16.15 12.29 -13.01
C ASP A 79 -15.95 10.79 -13.23
N LYS A 80 -17.05 10.08 -13.46
CA LYS A 80 -17.06 8.63 -13.65
C LYS A 80 -16.35 8.20 -14.94
N ASP A 81 -16.58 8.91 -16.03
CA ASP A 81 -16.02 8.53 -17.32
C ASP A 81 -14.53 8.88 -17.39
N GLN A 82 -14.13 9.98 -16.78
CA GLN A 82 -12.72 10.34 -16.63
C GLN A 82 -11.96 9.29 -15.82
N PHE A 83 -12.50 8.86 -14.68
CA PHE A 83 -11.86 7.85 -13.83
C PHE A 83 -11.74 6.48 -14.52
N LYS A 84 -12.78 6.06 -15.25
CA LYS A 84 -12.74 4.86 -16.09
C LYS A 84 -11.66 4.94 -17.17
N LEU A 85 -11.61 6.07 -17.88
CA LEU A 85 -10.64 6.30 -18.95
C LEU A 85 -9.19 6.28 -18.39
N ALA A 86 -8.96 6.94 -17.25
CA ALA A 86 -7.67 6.93 -16.58
C ALA A 86 -7.25 5.52 -16.15
N ALA A 87 -8.16 4.73 -15.55
CA ALA A 87 -7.92 3.34 -15.15
C ALA A 87 -7.54 2.46 -16.34
N LYS A 88 -8.27 2.59 -17.45
CA LYS A 88 -7.96 1.86 -18.68
C LYS A 88 -6.61 2.25 -19.25
N LYS A 89 -6.35 3.55 -19.40
CA LYS A 89 -5.08 4.07 -19.91
C LYS A 89 -3.90 3.60 -19.06
N LEU A 90 -4.04 3.59 -17.72
CA LEU A 90 -3.01 3.10 -16.82
C LEU A 90 -2.66 1.64 -17.11
N THR A 91 -3.67 0.76 -17.24
CA THR A 91 -3.46 -0.66 -17.49
C THR A 91 -2.99 -1.00 -18.91
N GLU A 92 -3.18 -0.10 -19.87
CA GLU A 92 -2.60 -0.20 -21.21
C GLU A 92 -1.10 0.17 -21.22
N LEU A 93 -0.69 1.12 -20.36
CA LEU A 93 0.68 1.62 -20.28
C LEU A 93 1.57 0.84 -19.32
N SER A 94 0.98 0.12 -18.36
CA SER A 94 1.71 -0.56 -17.28
C SER A 94 1.08 -1.90 -16.90
N ASN A 95 1.93 -2.85 -16.51
CA ASN A 95 1.50 -4.10 -15.90
C ASN A 95 1.63 -4.09 -14.36
N LEU A 96 1.91 -2.93 -13.77
CA LEU A 96 1.93 -2.80 -12.31
C LEU A 96 0.53 -3.03 -11.73
N PRO A 97 0.43 -3.65 -10.54
CA PRO A 97 -0.80 -3.68 -9.77
C PRO A 97 -1.42 -2.30 -9.58
N VAL A 98 -2.73 -2.26 -9.65
CA VAL A 98 -3.51 -1.02 -9.54
C VAL A 98 -4.38 -1.05 -8.30
N MET A 99 -4.37 0.04 -7.55
CA MET A 99 -5.35 0.33 -6.51
C MET A 99 -6.27 1.45 -7.01
N LEU A 100 -7.56 1.22 -7.04
CA LEU A 100 -8.56 2.22 -7.41
C LEU A 100 -9.06 2.94 -6.15
N CYS A 101 -8.87 4.25 -6.07
CA CYS A 101 -9.15 5.04 -4.89
C CYS A 101 -10.31 6.01 -5.12
N SER A 102 -11.48 5.69 -4.61
CA SER A 102 -12.65 6.57 -4.58
C SER A 102 -13.59 6.21 -3.42
N PHE A 103 -14.13 7.21 -2.73
CA PHE A 103 -15.22 7.04 -1.77
C PHE A 103 -16.60 7.09 -2.42
N ASN A 104 -16.67 7.43 -3.71
CA ASN A 104 -17.91 7.33 -4.47
C ASN A 104 -18.04 5.92 -5.06
N THR A 105 -18.99 5.16 -4.55
CA THR A 105 -19.22 3.75 -4.92
C THR A 105 -19.49 3.58 -6.42
N GLU A 106 -20.30 4.46 -7.02
CA GLU A 106 -20.65 4.37 -8.45
C GLU A 106 -19.40 4.56 -9.32
N ILE A 107 -18.59 5.57 -9.01
CA ILE A 107 -17.35 5.87 -9.73
C ILE A 107 -16.35 4.72 -9.56
N LEU A 108 -16.16 4.24 -8.31
CA LEU A 108 -15.24 3.15 -8.00
C LEU A 108 -15.59 1.88 -8.78
N LEU A 109 -16.87 1.46 -8.73
CA LEU A 109 -17.31 0.25 -9.38
C LEU A 109 -17.30 0.34 -10.91
N ALA A 110 -17.55 1.52 -11.47
CA ALA A 110 -17.47 1.75 -12.90
C ALA A 110 -16.03 1.59 -13.43
N ALA A 111 -15.03 2.13 -12.73
CA ALA A 111 -13.63 1.94 -13.08
C ALA A 111 -13.17 0.50 -12.81
N ALA A 112 -13.62 -0.10 -11.72
CA ALA A 112 -13.30 -1.49 -11.40
C ALA A 112 -13.85 -2.47 -12.47
N GLU A 113 -15.04 -2.24 -13.01
CA GLU A 113 -15.59 -3.05 -14.09
C GLU A 113 -14.73 -3.00 -15.37
N GLU A 114 -14.14 -1.84 -15.66
CA GLU A 114 -13.28 -1.65 -16.84
C GLU A 114 -11.99 -2.46 -16.78
N ILE A 115 -11.42 -2.63 -15.56
CA ILE A 115 -10.11 -3.27 -15.37
C ILE A 115 -10.15 -4.49 -14.44
N LYS A 116 -11.34 -5.08 -14.18
CA LYS A 116 -11.48 -6.21 -13.24
C LYS A 116 -10.57 -7.40 -13.56
N ASP A 117 -10.31 -7.65 -14.84
CA ASP A 117 -9.43 -8.72 -15.28
C ASP A 117 -7.95 -8.50 -14.88
N LYS A 118 -7.60 -7.30 -14.46
CA LYS A 118 -6.27 -6.97 -13.90
C LYS A 118 -6.19 -7.15 -12.39
N LYS A 119 -7.28 -7.58 -11.73
CA LYS A 119 -7.40 -7.78 -10.29
C LYS A 119 -6.96 -6.56 -9.47
N PRO A 120 -7.61 -5.38 -9.66
CA PRO A 120 -7.29 -4.19 -8.88
C PRO A 120 -7.72 -4.33 -7.43
N LEU A 121 -7.00 -3.62 -6.52
CA LEU A 121 -7.42 -3.41 -5.14
C LEU A 121 -8.43 -2.27 -5.09
N LEU A 122 -9.60 -2.49 -4.48
CA LEU A 122 -10.67 -1.49 -4.38
C LEU A 122 -10.58 -0.71 -3.06
N TYR A 123 -10.37 0.57 -3.13
CA TYR A 123 -10.33 1.50 -2.00
C TYR A 123 -11.40 2.60 -2.18
N ALA A 124 -12.43 2.75 -1.33
CA ALA A 124 -12.50 2.10 -0.04
C ALA A 124 -13.92 1.64 0.27
N VAL A 125 -13.99 0.60 1.09
CA VAL A 125 -15.25 0.10 1.65
C VAL A 125 -15.46 0.68 3.04
N THR A 126 -16.61 1.29 3.24
CA THR A 126 -17.06 1.84 4.53
C THR A 126 -18.32 1.11 5.01
N LYS A 127 -18.78 1.42 6.23
CA LYS A 127 -20.04 0.89 6.77
C LYS A 127 -21.26 1.19 5.89
N ASP A 128 -21.22 2.25 5.08
CA ASP A 128 -22.34 2.66 4.24
C ASP A 128 -22.28 2.04 2.83
N THR A 129 -21.11 1.55 2.41
CA THR A 129 -20.87 1.09 1.03
C THR A 129 -20.57 -0.40 0.91
N TRP A 130 -20.43 -1.10 2.04
CA TRP A 130 -19.94 -2.47 2.12
C TRP A 130 -20.74 -3.47 1.29
N GLU A 131 -22.06 -3.34 1.24
CA GLU A 131 -22.91 -4.31 0.55
C GLU A 131 -22.70 -4.27 -0.97
N GLN A 132 -22.68 -3.06 -1.54
CA GLN A 132 -22.53 -2.88 -2.99
C GLN A 132 -21.14 -3.29 -3.47
N ILE A 133 -20.09 -2.77 -2.79
CA ILE A 133 -18.70 -3.07 -3.15
C ILE A 133 -18.37 -4.54 -2.84
N GLY A 134 -18.83 -5.07 -1.71
CA GLY A 134 -18.62 -6.47 -1.33
C GLY A 134 -19.26 -7.44 -2.33
N LYS A 135 -20.48 -7.17 -2.78
CA LYS A 135 -21.13 -7.97 -3.82
C LYS A 135 -20.31 -8.00 -5.12
N PHE A 136 -19.85 -6.84 -5.56
CA PHE A 136 -19.03 -6.72 -6.76
C PHE A 136 -17.69 -7.45 -6.61
N ALA A 137 -17.03 -7.28 -5.46
CA ALA A 137 -15.77 -7.93 -5.16
C ALA A 137 -15.88 -9.47 -5.15
N ILE A 138 -16.96 -10.02 -4.58
CA ILE A 138 -17.23 -11.47 -4.58
C ILE A 138 -17.43 -11.98 -6.00
N GLN A 139 -18.24 -11.29 -6.79
CA GLN A 139 -18.55 -11.69 -8.17
C GLN A 139 -17.32 -11.73 -9.08
N ASN A 140 -16.38 -10.84 -8.85
CA ASN A 140 -15.16 -10.67 -9.66
C ASN A 140 -13.88 -11.16 -8.98
N ASN A 141 -13.98 -11.72 -7.76
CA ASN A 141 -12.85 -12.18 -6.95
C ASN A 141 -11.76 -11.10 -6.76
N LEU A 142 -12.17 -9.89 -6.37
CA LEU A 142 -11.29 -8.74 -6.21
C LEU A 142 -10.98 -8.48 -4.73
N PRO A 143 -9.74 -8.05 -4.41
CA PRO A 143 -9.37 -7.58 -3.08
C PRO A 143 -9.99 -6.20 -2.78
N ILE A 144 -10.35 -5.99 -1.52
CA ILE A 144 -10.93 -4.72 -1.04
C ILE A 144 -10.16 -4.17 0.15
N VAL A 145 -10.17 -2.85 0.30
CA VAL A 145 -9.76 -2.17 1.54
C VAL A 145 -10.99 -1.74 2.30
N ILE A 146 -11.10 -2.18 3.55
CA ILE A 146 -12.11 -1.67 4.48
C ILE A 146 -11.50 -0.58 5.35
N VAL A 147 -12.23 0.53 5.52
CA VAL A 147 -11.72 1.75 6.17
C VAL A 147 -12.62 2.12 7.33
N SER A 148 -12.04 2.30 8.50
CA SER A 148 -12.66 3.00 9.63
C SER A 148 -11.59 3.52 10.58
N SER A 149 -11.78 4.74 11.07
CA SER A 149 -10.97 5.32 12.14
C SER A 149 -11.29 4.74 13.54
N ASN A 150 -12.40 4.03 13.66
CA ASN A 150 -12.80 3.30 14.85
C ASN A 150 -12.44 1.82 14.68
N LEU A 151 -11.56 1.29 15.52
CA LEU A 151 -11.10 -0.10 15.42
C LEU A 151 -12.22 -1.12 15.66
N ASP A 152 -13.18 -0.85 16.54
CA ASP A 152 -14.32 -1.75 16.77
C ASP A 152 -15.22 -1.81 15.54
N GLU A 153 -15.47 -0.66 14.89
CA GLU A 153 -16.20 -0.60 13.61
C GLU A 153 -15.43 -1.34 12.52
N LEU A 154 -14.10 -1.15 12.43
CA LEU A 154 -13.24 -1.83 11.46
C LEU A 154 -13.31 -3.35 11.63
N MET A 155 -13.22 -3.85 12.87
CA MET A 155 -13.33 -5.28 13.17
C MET A 155 -14.72 -5.83 12.87
N SER A 156 -15.78 -5.08 13.19
CA SER A 156 -17.16 -5.46 12.86
C SER A 156 -17.37 -5.53 11.34
N LEU A 157 -16.81 -4.58 10.59
CA LEU A 157 -16.88 -4.56 9.13
C LEU A 157 -16.07 -5.73 8.52
N SER A 158 -14.90 -6.03 9.08
CA SER A 158 -14.09 -7.19 8.68
C SER A 158 -14.87 -8.50 8.87
N ALA A 159 -15.49 -8.69 10.04
CA ALA A 159 -16.33 -9.86 10.31
C ALA A 159 -17.51 -9.96 9.33
N THR A 160 -18.15 -8.82 9.03
CA THR A 160 -19.26 -8.74 8.08
C THR A 160 -18.82 -9.14 6.69
N MET A 161 -17.70 -8.60 6.20
CA MET A 161 -17.18 -8.91 4.87
C MET A 161 -16.76 -10.37 4.72
N GLN A 162 -16.12 -10.95 5.75
CA GLN A 162 -15.76 -12.37 5.77
C GLN A 162 -17.01 -13.25 5.71
N LYS A 163 -18.03 -12.94 6.53
CA LYS A 163 -19.30 -13.68 6.54
C LYS A 163 -20.06 -13.52 5.22
N TYR A 164 -19.96 -12.37 4.59
CA TYR A 164 -20.58 -12.11 3.29
C TYR A 164 -19.91 -12.92 2.16
N GLY A 165 -18.65 -13.31 2.33
CA GLY A 165 -17.92 -14.17 1.40
C GLY A 165 -16.75 -13.50 0.68
N VAL A 166 -16.35 -12.29 1.08
CA VAL A 166 -15.15 -11.65 0.53
C VAL A 166 -13.91 -12.41 1.01
N LYS A 167 -13.02 -12.73 0.06
CA LYS A 167 -11.86 -13.61 0.30
C LYS A 167 -10.58 -12.87 0.61
N GLU A 168 -10.44 -11.66 0.11
CA GLU A 168 -9.22 -10.86 0.21
C GLU A 168 -9.57 -9.45 0.73
N ILE A 169 -9.15 -9.15 1.95
CA ILE A 169 -9.45 -7.91 2.67
C ILE A 169 -8.13 -7.28 3.10
N VAL A 170 -8.06 -5.96 3.05
CA VAL A 170 -6.99 -5.14 3.62
C VAL A 170 -7.62 -4.17 4.61
N LEU A 171 -6.96 -3.94 5.74
CA LEU A 171 -7.45 -3.08 6.82
C LEU A 171 -6.81 -1.70 6.74
N ASP A 172 -7.63 -0.65 6.76
CA ASP A 172 -7.20 0.74 6.93
C ASP A 172 -7.81 1.32 8.20
N SER A 173 -6.98 1.53 9.21
CA SER A 173 -7.37 2.15 10.49
C SER A 173 -7.22 3.68 10.48
N GLY A 174 -6.94 4.26 9.33
CA GLY A 174 -6.62 5.66 9.14
C GLY A 174 -5.14 5.97 9.34
N THR A 175 -4.67 6.95 8.58
CA THR A 175 -3.32 7.52 8.71
C THR A 175 -3.45 8.95 9.21
N TYR A 176 -3.00 9.20 10.43
CA TYR A 176 -3.14 10.48 11.12
C TYR A 176 -1.83 11.25 11.12
N PHE A 177 -1.92 12.58 11.03
CA PHE A 177 -0.81 13.51 10.83
C PHE A 177 -0.75 14.59 11.91
N GLY A 178 0.42 15.20 12.03
CA GLY A 178 0.67 16.30 12.96
C GLY A 178 1.12 15.85 14.36
N SER A 179 1.39 16.82 15.23
CA SER A 179 1.94 16.57 16.55
C SER A 179 1.03 15.70 17.42
N GLY A 180 1.52 14.54 17.80
CA GLY A 180 0.81 13.56 18.63
C GLY A 180 -0.10 12.58 17.85
N ASN A 181 -0.37 12.80 16.58
CA ASN A 181 -1.30 11.95 15.82
C ASN A 181 -0.61 10.74 15.18
N LEU A 182 0.70 10.82 14.92
CA LEU A 182 1.45 9.67 14.39
C LEU A 182 1.45 8.49 15.38
N SER A 183 1.42 8.77 16.70
CA SER A 183 1.29 7.73 17.72
C SER A 183 -0.03 6.96 17.61
N VAL A 184 -1.13 7.64 17.26
CA VAL A 184 -2.43 6.99 17.05
C VAL A 184 -2.37 6.02 15.86
N THR A 185 -1.73 6.44 14.77
CA THR A 185 -1.51 5.56 13.62
C THR A 185 -0.68 4.34 14.00
N TYR A 186 0.43 4.56 14.71
CA TYR A 186 1.30 3.50 15.21
C TYR A 186 0.52 2.52 16.11
N ASP A 187 -0.19 3.04 17.11
CA ASP A 187 -0.93 2.23 18.08
C ASP A 187 -2.02 1.40 17.40
N ASN A 188 -2.74 1.98 16.43
CA ASN A 188 -3.75 1.26 15.68
C ASN A 188 -3.16 0.10 14.88
N ILE A 189 -2.07 0.34 14.14
CA ILE A 189 -1.39 -0.71 13.37
C ILE A 189 -0.92 -1.83 14.30
N MET A 190 -0.28 -1.48 15.42
CA MET A 190 0.23 -2.45 16.39
C MET A 190 -0.89 -3.23 17.07
N GLN A 191 -2.05 -2.61 17.36
CA GLN A 191 -3.21 -3.29 17.91
C GLN A 191 -3.77 -4.32 16.92
N LEU A 192 -3.90 -3.95 15.64
CA LEU A 192 -4.36 -4.88 14.59
C LEU A 192 -3.41 -6.07 14.43
N ARG A 193 -2.12 -5.82 14.34
CA ARG A 193 -1.10 -6.87 14.21
C ARG A 193 -1.04 -7.78 15.44
N THR A 194 -1.08 -7.19 16.65
CA THR A 194 -1.13 -7.95 17.91
C THR A 194 -2.41 -8.78 18.01
N GLY A 195 -3.53 -8.20 17.57
CA GLY A 195 -4.81 -8.91 17.47
C GLY A 195 -4.71 -10.15 16.59
N ALA A 196 -4.17 -9.97 15.39
CA ALA A 196 -4.01 -11.04 14.41
C ALA A 196 -3.07 -12.17 14.91
N ILE A 197 -1.86 -11.80 15.33
CA ILE A 197 -0.76 -12.75 15.54
C ILE A 197 -0.79 -13.33 16.96
N ASN A 198 -0.89 -12.48 17.99
CA ASN A 198 -0.78 -12.92 19.38
C ASN A 198 -2.11 -13.35 19.98
N LYS A 199 -3.24 -12.76 19.55
CA LYS A 199 -4.57 -13.07 20.06
C LYS A 199 -5.38 -13.99 19.14
N GLU A 200 -4.86 -14.29 17.96
CA GLU A 200 -5.51 -15.12 16.95
C GLU A 200 -6.91 -14.63 16.56
N ASP A 201 -7.11 -13.29 16.57
CA ASP A 201 -8.36 -12.68 16.16
C ASP A 201 -8.53 -12.78 14.64
N VAL A 202 -9.49 -13.59 14.22
CA VAL A 202 -9.79 -13.84 12.81
C VAL A 202 -10.25 -12.59 12.04
N ASN A 203 -10.74 -11.57 12.75
CA ASN A 203 -11.19 -10.32 12.13
C ASN A 203 -10.03 -9.36 11.89
N ALA A 204 -8.96 -9.47 12.68
CA ALA A 204 -7.73 -8.68 12.53
C ALA A 204 -6.69 -9.35 11.62
N CYS A 205 -6.91 -10.59 11.17
CA CYS A 205 -5.91 -11.41 10.45
C CYS A 205 -5.62 -10.99 9.01
N TRP A 206 -5.92 -9.75 8.64
CA TRP A 206 -5.72 -9.21 7.31
C TRP A 206 -4.54 -8.25 7.24
N PRO A 207 -3.95 -8.06 6.04
CA PRO A 207 -2.92 -7.05 5.85
C PRO A 207 -3.40 -5.64 6.21
N VAL A 208 -2.49 -4.81 6.69
CA VAL A 208 -2.76 -3.41 7.05
C VAL A 208 -2.11 -2.48 6.05
N ILE A 209 -2.85 -1.45 5.62
CA ILE A 209 -2.37 -0.38 4.74
C ILE A 209 -2.17 0.91 5.50
N GLY A 210 -1.14 1.67 5.12
CA GLY A 210 -0.93 3.06 5.47
C GLY A 210 -1.02 3.95 4.24
N VAL A 211 -1.63 5.12 4.39
CA VAL A 211 -1.84 6.06 3.29
C VAL A 211 -1.21 7.42 3.62
N PRO A 212 0.15 7.54 3.69
CA PRO A 212 0.81 8.83 3.86
C PRO A 212 0.37 9.87 2.82
N ALA A 213 0.05 9.46 1.60
CA ALA A 213 -0.50 10.31 0.56
C ALA A 213 -1.73 11.12 1.00
N ALA A 214 -2.53 10.63 1.96
CA ALA A 214 -3.69 11.36 2.48
C ALA A 214 -3.32 12.68 3.19
N TYR A 215 -2.06 12.82 3.63
CA TYR A 215 -1.52 14.06 4.21
C TYR A 215 -1.71 15.27 3.28
N TRP A 216 -1.52 15.07 1.99
CA TRP A 216 -1.60 16.14 0.98
C TRP A 216 -2.98 16.79 0.85
N ASN A 217 -4.03 16.12 1.31
CA ASN A 217 -5.36 16.71 1.36
C ASN A 217 -5.54 17.75 2.49
N GLN A 218 -4.59 17.83 3.41
CA GLN A 218 -4.68 18.68 4.62
C GLN A 218 -3.70 19.86 4.58
N VAL A 219 -2.76 19.86 3.64
CA VAL A 219 -1.72 20.90 3.55
C VAL A 219 -1.97 21.84 2.38
N LYS A 220 -1.49 23.06 2.54
CA LYS A 220 -1.44 24.06 1.47
C LYS A 220 0.01 24.39 1.21
N ILE A 221 0.39 24.45 -0.04
CA ILE A 221 1.75 24.77 -0.46
C ILE A 221 1.78 26.22 -0.89
N GLY A 222 2.57 27.02 -0.20
CA GLY A 222 2.80 28.43 -0.53
C GLY A 222 4.06 28.66 -1.34
N ASP A 223 5.13 27.89 -1.06
CA ASP A 223 6.40 28.01 -1.76
C ASP A 223 7.14 26.66 -1.88
N GLU A 224 8.29 26.67 -2.56
CA GLU A 224 9.10 25.47 -2.79
C GLU A 224 9.68 24.88 -1.49
N LYS A 225 9.97 25.71 -0.51
CA LYS A 225 10.47 25.25 0.78
C LYS A 225 9.39 24.48 1.55
N GLU A 226 8.17 25.01 1.58
CA GLU A 226 7.03 24.33 2.19
C GLU A 226 6.72 22.99 1.47
N LEU A 227 6.79 22.97 0.12
CA LEU A 227 6.67 21.74 -0.64
C LEU A 227 7.68 20.69 -0.17
N TRP A 228 8.95 21.06 -0.04
CA TRP A 228 10.01 20.19 0.45
C TRP A 228 9.77 19.67 1.86
N GLU A 229 9.33 20.54 2.77
CA GLU A 229 9.02 20.18 4.14
C GLU A 229 7.87 19.17 4.20
N HIS A 230 6.84 19.33 3.37
CA HIS A 230 5.71 18.40 3.29
C HIS A 230 6.10 17.06 2.68
N GLN A 231 6.88 17.05 1.62
CA GLN A 231 7.44 15.82 1.04
C GLN A 231 8.26 15.05 2.08
N TYR A 232 9.11 15.75 2.83
CA TYR A 232 9.92 15.14 3.88
C TYR A 232 9.07 14.55 5.00
N GLN A 233 8.02 15.22 5.42
CA GLN A 233 7.07 14.70 6.42
C GLN A 233 6.39 13.42 5.95
N GLU A 234 5.95 13.36 4.71
CA GLU A 234 5.35 12.15 4.13
C GLU A 234 6.34 10.98 4.14
N VAL A 235 7.58 11.22 3.72
CA VAL A 235 8.63 10.18 3.70
C VAL A 235 8.95 9.67 5.11
N ILE A 236 9.02 10.56 6.11
CA ILE A 236 9.20 10.15 7.51
C ILE A 236 8.05 9.25 7.96
N MET A 237 6.80 9.61 7.66
CA MET A 237 5.64 8.78 8.00
C MET A 237 5.72 7.41 7.33
N GLY A 238 6.05 7.37 6.04
CA GLY A 238 6.27 6.12 5.33
C GLY A 238 7.36 5.26 5.99
N ALA A 239 8.49 5.86 6.36
CA ALA A 239 9.59 5.16 7.02
C ALA A 239 9.20 4.61 8.40
N VAL A 240 8.45 5.38 9.20
CA VAL A 240 7.92 4.88 10.49
C VAL A 240 6.98 3.71 10.27
N MET A 241 6.05 3.81 9.33
CA MET A 241 5.12 2.73 9.01
C MET A 241 5.85 1.47 8.50
N GLU A 242 6.85 1.64 7.67
CA GLU A 242 7.67 0.54 7.17
C GLU A 242 8.45 -0.15 8.30
N SER A 243 8.94 0.63 9.27
CA SER A 243 9.69 0.10 10.43
C SER A 243 8.84 -0.72 11.40
N ILE A 244 7.51 -0.57 11.36
CA ILE A 244 6.55 -1.37 12.13
C ILE A 244 5.85 -2.43 11.30
N ASP A 245 6.44 -2.76 10.16
CA ASP A 245 6.04 -3.88 9.32
C ASP A 245 4.61 -3.78 8.77
N ILE A 246 4.21 -2.58 8.34
CA ILE A 246 2.98 -2.40 7.59
C ILE A 246 3.07 -3.11 6.23
N ASN A 247 1.97 -3.60 5.71
CA ASN A 247 2.00 -4.47 4.53
C ASN A 247 1.93 -3.71 3.19
N LEU A 248 1.31 -2.52 3.17
CA LEU A 248 1.21 -1.68 1.98
C LEU A 248 1.27 -0.21 2.38
N ILE A 249 2.03 0.59 1.63
CA ILE A 249 2.12 2.05 1.79
C ILE A 249 1.77 2.72 0.48
N VAL A 250 0.95 3.79 0.54
CA VAL A 250 0.63 4.64 -0.59
C VAL A 250 1.24 6.01 -0.40
N LEU A 251 2.08 6.44 -1.35
CA LEU A 251 2.81 7.70 -1.34
C LEU A 251 2.30 8.63 -2.44
N HIS A 252 2.30 9.93 -2.17
CA HIS A 252 2.14 10.97 -3.17
C HIS A 252 3.50 11.42 -3.73
N THR A 253 4.46 11.70 -2.83
CA THR A 253 5.82 12.05 -3.20
C THR A 253 6.52 10.88 -3.91
N GLY A 254 7.15 11.18 -5.05
CA GLY A 254 7.82 10.18 -5.88
C GLY A 254 7.18 9.98 -7.25
N GLN A 255 6.16 10.77 -7.58
CA GLN A 255 5.54 10.75 -8.90
C GLN A 255 6.50 11.28 -9.98
N LYS A 256 7.36 12.23 -9.65
CA LYS A 256 8.27 12.93 -10.55
C LYS A 256 9.72 12.52 -10.34
N LYS A 257 10.55 12.69 -11.37
CA LYS A 257 11.98 12.33 -11.32
C LYS A 257 12.75 13.09 -10.25
N GLU A 258 12.38 14.34 -10.00
CA GLU A 258 13.00 15.19 -8.98
C GLU A 258 12.76 14.68 -7.55
N GLU A 259 11.73 13.85 -7.39
CA GLU A 259 11.30 13.28 -6.12
C GLU A 259 11.85 11.86 -5.87
N ILE A 260 12.74 11.37 -6.76
CA ILE A 260 13.32 10.02 -6.67
C ILE A 260 13.98 9.74 -5.30
N TRP A 261 14.46 10.78 -4.63
CA TRP A 261 15.08 10.66 -3.32
C TRP A 261 14.12 10.06 -2.28
N ALA A 262 12.83 10.39 -2.36
CA ALA A 262 11.79 9.87 -1.46
C ALA A 262 11.60 8.35 -1.65
N LEU A 263 11.49 7.94 -2.90
CA LEU A 263 11.38 6.52 -3.25
C LEU A 263 12.63 5.75 -2.89
N LEU A 264 13.81 6.34 -3.16
CA LEU A 264 15.08 5.71 -2.81
C LEU A 264 15.21 5.51 -1.30
N ALA A 265 14.79 6.48 -0.49
CA ALA A 265 14.82 6.37 0.97
C ALA A 265 14.00 5.17 1.46
N LEU A 266 12.74 5.07 1.04
CA LEU A 266 11.85 3.99 1.47
C LEU A 266 12.23 2.62 0.86
N MET A 267 12.56 2.55 -0.41
CA MET A 267 13.02 1.30 -1.02
C MET A 267 14.32 0.78 -0.37
N THR A 268 15.22 1.69 0.02
CA THR A 268 16.45 1.34 0.72
C THR A 268 16.17 0.84 2.13
N LEU A 269 15.27 1.50 2.85
CA LEU A 269 14.83 1.08 4.17
C LEU A 269 14.18 -0.31 4.08
N ARG A 270 13.26 -0.51 3.15
CA ARG A 270 12.62 -1.80 2.88
C ARG A 270 13.66 -2.90 2.62
N GLN A 271 14.60 -2.68 1.71
CA GLN A 271 15.67 -3.64 1.46
C GLN A 271 16.44 -3.98 2.73
N SER A 272 16.79 -2.98 3.54
CA SER A 272 17.52 -3.19 4.80
C SER A 272 16.69 -3.95 5.85
N LEU A 273 15.40 -3.67 5.92
CA LEU A 273 14.48 -4.34 6.84
C LEU A 273 14.23 -5.81 6.47
N PHE A 274 14.14 -6.11 5.18
CA PHE A 274 13.83 -7.45 4.67
C PHE A 274 15.06 -8.25 4.22
N SER A 275 16.25 -7.66 4.24
CA SER A 275 17.48 -8.44 4.04
C SER A 275 17.72 -9.33 5.25
N ASP A 276 17.72 -10.64 5.03
CA ASP A 276 18.08 -11.62 6.05
C ASP A 276 19.46 -12.16 5.73
N PRO A 277 20.47 -11.85 6.54
CA PRO A 277 21.84 -12.32 6.31
C PRO A 277 21.94 -13.85 6.31
N ARG A 278 20.95 -14.56 6.86
CA ARG A 278 20.90 -16.04 6.82
C ARG A 278 20.53 -16.59 5.45
N ILE A 279 19.91 -15.77 4.58
CA ILE A 279 19.45 -16.14 3.25
C ILE A 279 20.50 -15.82 2.18
N TYR A 280 21.46 -14.94 2.49
CA TYR A 280 22.54 -14.61 1.55
C TYR A 280 23.58 -15.73 1.50
N PRO A 281 23.63 -16.51 0.41
CA PRO A 281 24.52 -17.67 0.31
C PRO A 281 26.02 -17.31 0.29
N ALA A 282 26.34 -16.02 0.16
CA ALA A 282 27.72 -15.52 0.14
C ALA A 282 28.26 -15.11 1.52
N VAL A 283 27.43 -15.16 2.58
CA VAL A 283 27.86 -14.75 3.92
C VAL A 283 27.79 -15.94 4.86
N ASP A 284 28.82 -16.76 4.84
CA ASP A 284 29.03 -17.75 5.89
C ASP A 284 29.34 -17.04 7.20
N ALA A 285 28.84 -17.58 8.31
CA ALA A 285 29.24 -17.10 9.64
C ALA A 285 30.75 -17.29 9.81
N GLY A 286 31.47 -16.20 9.76
CA GLY A 286 32.93 -16.24 9.82
C GLY A 286 33.52 -14.91 10.27
N ILE A 287 34.81 -14.88 10.49
CA ILE A 287 35.57 -13.67 10.76
C ILE A 287 36.02 -13.08 9.43
N TYR A 288 35.46 -11.95 9.06
CA TYR A 288 35.84 -11.20 7.86
C TYR A 288 36.86 -10.13 8.22
N LYS A 289 37.95 -10.06 7.45
CA LYS A 289 38.90 -8.96 7.59
C LYS A 289 38.37 -7.74 6.83
N ILE A 290 38.21 -6.62 7.52
CA ILE A 290 37.81 -5.36 6.90
C ILE A 290 38.94 -4.89 5.97
N GLY A 291 38.57 -4.64 4.69
CA GLY A 291 39.51 -4.12 3.68
C GLY A 291 40.24 -5.17 2.83
N GLU A 292 39.91 -6.45 2.98
CA GLU A 292 40.31 -7.49 1.99
C GLU A 292 39.13 -7.75 1.03
N PRO A 293 39.40 -7.87 -0.31
CA PRO A 293 38.33 -8.14 -1.28
C PRO A 293 37.70 -9.52 -1.11
#